data_e7f43a87a1493fc7222726e9c25ea20e
#
_entry.id   e7f43a87a1493fc7222726e9c25ea20e
#
_cell.length_a   1.000
_cell.length_b   1.000
_cell.length_c   1.000
_cell.angle_alpha   90.00
_cell.angle_beta   90.00
_cell.angle_gamma   90.00
#
_symmetry.space_group_name_H-M   'P 1'
#
loop_
_entity.id
_entity.type
_entity.pdbx_description
1 polymer ?
#
loop_
_entity_poly.entity_id
_entity_poly.type
_entity_poly.pdbx_seq_one_letter_code
_entity_poly.pdbx_strand_id
1 'polypeptide(L)'
;MRRVHPSTWIPSLYIAEGIPNVIVVTVALVMLKRLGVDNTDTSFFIAWLYLPWVIKPFWSPIVDMFGTKRMWIWAMQVLIGSALAGVAFLLPIGASLSWILALLWLVAFSSATHDIAADGFYMLELDSHKQALYVGVRSTFYRLATIVCNGPLIMLAGALEVYYGVPARAWGVVFGISALVFLCFAAYHLRALPRPAADTPHTAGQSFGDTFTAMWGTFVTFFKKPGIIAALLFMLLYRFPEALLTPICKFFLIDPIEKGGLGLTTSEVGFVQGTVGVIGLLLGGILGGIAIARDGFGRWKWPMVFAISVPNLVYVYLAYFQPQDLWSVNTCIFLEQFGYGFGFTAYMMFLLYFAKGASETSHYAFCTGFMALSMMLPGLFAGWLQNLTGYLNFFILVIFCTPITLLVTSLIKVNPLFGRKETMVAQEN
;
A
#
# COMPACT_ATOMS: atom_id res chain seq x y z
N MET A 1 37.13 0.76 6.37
CA MET A 1 36.02 0.95 5.44
C MET A 1 35.37 2.30 5.68
N ARG A 2 35.13 3.15 4.66
CA ARG A 2 34.40 4.42 4.83
C ARG A 2 33.00 4.08 5.33
N ARG A 3 32.61 4.57 6.51
CA ARG A 3 31.21 4.47 6.99
C ARG A 3 30.34 5.31 6.06
N VAL A 4 29.50 4.66 5.28
CA VAL A 4 28.52 5.35 4.43
C VAL A 4 27.45 5.96 5.32
N HIS A 5 27.19 7.26 5.17
CA HIS A 5 26.23 7.96 6.03
C HIS A 5 24.79 7.48 5.71
N PRO A 6 23.92 7.21 6.71
CA PRO A 6 22.56 6.70 6.48
C PRO A 6 21.72 7.54 5.53
N SER A 7 21.86 8.87 5.53
CA SER A 7 21.13 9.77 4.64
C SER A 7 21.45 9.59 3.14
N THR A 8 22.51 8.86 2.78
CA THR A 8 22.82 8.59 1.38
C THR A 8 22.05 7.43 0.80
N TRP A 9 21.63 6.46 1.61
CA TRP A 9 20.97 5.25 1.11
C TRP A 9 19.54 5.08 1.61
N ILE A 10 19.15 5.59 2.78
CA ILE A 10 17.79 5.45 3.32
C ILE A 10 16.74 6.08 2.40
N PRO A 11 16.90 7.34 1.93
CA PRO A 11 15.93 7.97 1.05
C PRO A 11 15.68 7.16 -0.22
N SER A 12 16.73 6.79 -0.93
CA SER A 12 16.62 6.04 -2.20
C SER A 12 16.09 4.62 -1.99
N LEU A 13 16.45 3.96 -0.88
CA LEU A 13 15.98 2.62 -0.57
C LEU A 13 14.47 2.60 -0.36
N TYR A 14 13.92 3.56 0.40
CA TYR A 14 12.48 3.61 0.68
C TYR A 14 11.64 4.20 -0.46
N ILE A 15 12.22 5.02 -1.34
CA ILE A 15 11.61 5.30 -2.64
C ILE A 15 11.50 4.01 -3.47
N ALA A 16 12.60 3.25 -3.57
CA ALA A 16 12.61 1.99 -4.31
C ALA A 16 11.68 0.93 -3.71
N GLU A 17 11.38 0.97 -2.41
CA GLU A 17 10.40 0.10 -1.75
C GLU A 17 8.96 0.47 -2.14
N GLY A 18 8.63 1.78 -2.16
CA GLY A 18 7.27 2.24 -2.39
C GLY A 18 6.81 2.15 -3.85
N ILE A 19 7.70 2.41 -4.81
CA ILE A 19 7.34 2.49 -6.24
C ILE A 19 6.69 1.19 -6.78
N PRO A 20 7.26 -0.03 -6.62
CA PRO A 20 6.71 -1.22 -7.25
C PRO A 20 5.35 -1.59 -6.70
N ASN A 21 5.10 -1.38 -5.40
CA ASN A 21 3.80 -1.61 -4.80
C ASN A 21 2.73 -0.75 -5.49
N VAL A 22 2.99 0.55 -5.63
CA VAL A 22 2.05 1.48 -6.29
C VAL A 22 1.89 1.16 -7.77
N ILE A 23 2.98 0.78 -8.46
CA ILE A 23 2.92 0.36 -9.87
C ILE A 23 1.98 -0.83 -10.03
N VAL A 24 2.13 -1.87 -9.22
CA VAL A 24 1.33 -3.09 -9.32
C VAL A 24 -0.13 -2.85 -8.93
N VAL A 25 -0.37 -2.10 -7.86
CA VAL A 25 -1.72 -1.95 -7.28
C VAL A 25 -2.53 -0.84 -7.94
N THR A 26 -1.88 0.26 -8.34
CA THR A 26 -2.59 1.44 -8.84
C THR A 26 -2.31 1.73 -10.31
N VAL A 27 -1.03 1.81 -10.68
CA VAL A 27 -0.65 2.18 -12.06
C VAL A 27 -1.10 1.10 -13.04
N ALA A 28 -0.89 -0.19 -12.69
CA ALA A 28 -1.35 -1.31 -13.51
C ALA A 28 -2.88 -1.36 -13.60
N LEU A 29 -3.62 -1.01 -12.55
CA LEU A 29 -5.08 -0.93 -12.58
C LEU A 29 -5.56 0.09 -13.64
N VAL A 30 -4.99 1.30 -13.61
CA VAL A 30 -5.33 2.35 -14.59
C VAL A 30 -4.92 1.93 -15.99
N MET A 31 -3.73 1.34 -16.15
CA MET A 31 -3.26 0.81 -17.43
C MET A 31 -4.22 -0.24 -18.00
N LEU A 32 -4.59 -1.26 -17.22
CA LEU A 32 -5.50 -2.34 -17.67
C LEU A 32 -6.85 -1.76 -18.08
N LYS A 33 -7.38 -0.81 -17.32
CA LYS A 33 -8.61 -0.12 -17.66
C LYS A 33 -8.50 0.65 -18.98
N ARG A 34 -7.40 1.38 -19.20
CA ARG A 34 -7.15 2.13 -20.45
C ARG A 34 -6.88 1.23 -21.66
N LEU A 35 -6.41 0.00 -21.44
CA LEU A 35 -6.29 -1.04 -22.47
C LEU A 35 -7.63 -1.73 -22.78
N GLY A 36 -8.73 -1.36 -22.14
CA GLY A 36 -10.05 -1.88 -22.41
C GLY A 36 -10.40 -3.18 -21.67
N VAL A 37 -9.61 -3.56 -20.66
CA VAL A 37 -9.92 -4.71 -19.81
C VAL A 37 -11.15 -4.37 -18.96
N ASP A 38 -12.08 -5.32 -18.85
CA ASP A 38 -13.32 -5.15 -18.09
C ASP A 38 -13.06 -4.90 -16.59
N ASN A 39 -14.03 -4.25 -15.92
CA ASN A 39 -13.94 -3.91 -14.50
C ASN A 39 -13.84 -5.15 -13.62
N THR A 40 -14.57 -6.23 -13.95
CA THR A 40 -14.49 -7.51 -13.23
C THR A 40 -13.09 -8.07 -13.28
N ASP A 41 -12.54 -8.24 -14.49
CA ASP A 41 -11.22 -8.84 -14.70
C ASP A 41 -10.12 -7.96 -14.11
N THR A 42 -10.19 -6.64 -14.33
CA THR A 42 -9.19 -5.71 -13.78
C THR A 42 -9.16 -5.75 -12.25
N SER A 43 -10.33 -5.69 -11.60
CA SER A 43 -10.44 -5.76 -10.15
C SER A 43 -9.91 -7.10 -9.62
N PHE A 44 -10.29 -8.20 -10.26
CA PHE A 44 -9.85 -9.54 -9.90
C PHE A 44 -8.32 -9.71 -10.02
N PHE A 45 -7.72 -9.32 -11.15
CA PHE A 45 -6.27 -9.44 -11.34
C PHE A 45 -5.48 -8.60 -10.35
N ILE A 46 -5.88 -7.35 -10.15
CA ILE A 46 -5.20 -6.46 -9.19
C ILE A 46 -5.36 -6.98 -7.77
N ALA A 47 -6.52 -7.49 -7.38
CA ALA A 47 -6.71 -8.08 -6.06
C ALA A 47 -5.78 -9.29 -5.83
N TRP A 48 -5.62 -10.18 -6.82
CA TRP A 48 -4.68 -11.28 -6.72
C TRP A 48 -3.23 -10.83 -6.60
N LEU A 49 -2.85 -9.73 -7.24
CA LEU A 49 -1.49 -9.17 -7.14
C LEU A 49 -1.13 -8.68 -5.73
N TYR A 50 -2.09 -8.55 -4.79
CA TYR A 50 -1.80 -8.32 -3.37
C TYR A 50 -1.26 -9.56 -2.65
N LEU A 51 -1.46 -10.77 -3.18
CA LEU A 51 -1.11 -12.01 -2.50
C LEU A 51 0.35 -12.08 -2.01
N PRO A 52 1.37 -11.61 -2.74
CA PRO A 52 2.74 -11.60 -2.25
C PRO A 52 2.90 -10.88 -0.91
N TRP A 53 2.25 -9.74 -0.70
CA TRP A 53 2.32 -9.02 0.58
C TRP A 53 1.51 -9.69 1.69
N VAL A 54 0.45 -10.43 1.34
CA VAL A 54 -0.34 -11.23 2.30
C VAL A 54 0.50 -12.36 2.88
N ILE A 55 1.18 -13.10 2.01
CA ILE A 55 1.95 -14.30 2.39
C ILE A 55 3.43 -14.01 2.69
N LYS A 56 3.87 -12.76 2.56
CA LYS A 56 5.23 -12.29 2.84
C LYS A 56 5.85 -12.86 4.13
N PRO A 57 5.12 -12.95 5.28
CA PRO A 57 5.69 -13.52 6.51
C PRO A 57 6.17 -14.96 6.36
N PHE A 58 5.56 -15.74 5.46
CA PHE A 58 5.88 -17.16 5.33
C PHE A 58 7.20 -17.44 4.60
N TRP A 59 7.69 -16.51 3.76
CA TRP A 59 9.00 -16.68 3.11
C TRP A 59 10.08 -15.73 3.63
N SER A 60 9.76 -14.85 4.57
CA SER A 60 10.76 -14.00 5.22
C SER A 60 11.96 -14.80 5.76
N PRO A 61 11.79 -15.99 6.37
CA PRO A 61 12.92 -16.82 6.80
C PRO A 61 13.86 -17.25 5.68
N ILE A 62 13.33 -17.44 4.46
CA ILE A 62 14.16 -17.77 3.29
C ILE A 62 15.15 -16.64 2.98
N VAL A 63 14.66 -15.40 3.04
CA VAL A 63 15.49 -14.19 2.83
C VAL A 63 16.54 -14.02 3.94
N ASP A 64 16.24 -14.50 5.15
CA ASP A 64 17.18 -14.47 6.28
C ASP A 64 18.26 -15.56 6.17
N MET A 65 17.92 -16.71 5.62
CA MET A 65 18.82 -17.86 5.51
C MET A 65 19.74 -17.79 4.31
N PHE A 66 19.27 -17.31 3.16
CA PHE A 66 20.00 -17.38 1.91
C PHE A 66 20.57 -16.00 1.51
N GLY A 67 21.89 -15.89 1.49
CA GLY A 67 22.57 -14.67 1.08
C GLY A 67 22.53 -13.54 2.12
N THR A 68 22.90 -12.36 1.71
CA THR A 68 22.87 -11.15 2.54
C THR A 68 21.66 -10.29 2.23
N LYS A 69 21.18 -9.50 3.18
CA LYS A 69 20.10 -8.54 2.95
C LYS A 69 20.47 -7.56 1.82
N ARG A 70 21.71 -7.11 1.81
CA ARG A 70 22.25 -6.27 0.75
C ARG A 70 22.16 -6.93 -0.64
N MET A 71 22.46 -8.23 -0.74
CA MET A 71 22.34 -8.99 -2.00
C MET A 71 20.89 -9.05 -2.47
N TRP A 72 19.96 -9.36 -1.56
CA TRP A 72 18.53 -9.41 -1.89
C TRP A 72 18.01 -8.06 -2.38
N ILE A 73 18.40 -6.94 -1.74
CA ILE A 73 17.98 -5.60 -2.15
C ILE A 73 18.30 -5.34 -3.63
N TRP A 74 19.58 -5.39 -4.01
CA TRP A 74 19.94 -5.05 -5.40
C TRP A 74 19.48 -6.10 -6.40
N ALA A 75 19.44 -7.40 -6.02
CA ALA A 75 18.96 -8.45 -6.89
C ALA A 75 17.46 -8.30 -7.21
N MET A 76 16.65 -7.99 -6.19
CA MET A 76 15.22 -7.72 -6.40
C MET A 76 14.99 -6.45 -7.22
N GLN A 77 15.81 -5.41 -7.04
CA GLN A 77 15.73 -4.21 -7.88
C GLN A 77 16.06 -4.47 -9.35
N VAL A 78 17.07 -5.31 -9.63
CA VAL A 78 17.36 -5.76 -11.01
C VAL A 78 16.18 -6.54 -11.57
N LEU A 79 15.62 -7.45 -10.78
CA LEU A 79 14.50 -8.29 -11.20
C LEU A 79 13.23 -7.46 -11.48
N ILE A 80 12.90 -6.51 -10.60
CA ILE A 80 11.80 -5.55 -10.79
C ILE A 80 12.04 -4.73 -12.06
N GLY A 81 13.22 -4.14 -12.22
CA GLY A 81 13.57 -3.35 -13.40
C GLY A 81 13.47 -4.14 -14.69
N SER A 82 13.95 -5.40 -14.70
CA SER A 82 13.87 -6.29 -15.85
C SER A 82 12.43 -6.70 -16.17
N ALA A 83 11.61 -6.99 -15.15
CA ALA A 83 10.21 -7.33 -15.36
C ALA A 83 9.40 -6.13 -15.89
N LEU A 84 9.64 -4.92 -15.36
CA LEU A 84 9.02 -3.69 -15.87
C LEU A 84 9.47 -3.40 -17.32
N ALA A 85 10.74 -3.65 -17.67
CA ALA A 85 11.21 -3.55 -19.04
C ALA A 85 10.51 -4.56 -19.96
N GLY A 86 10.27 -5.77 -19.46
CA GLY A 86 9.47 -6.77 -20.17
C GLY A 86 8.04 -6.29 -20.43
N VAL A 87 7.36 -5.70 -19.46
CA VAL A 87 6.03 -5.09 -19.64
C VAL A 87 6.10 -3.98 -20.67
N ALA A 88 7.11 -3.09 -20.58
CA ALA A 88 7.31 -1.99 -21.50
C ALA A 88 7.46 -2.45 -22.96
N PHE A 89 8.15 -3.57 -23.18
CA PHE A 89 8.35 -4.17 -24.49
C PHE A 89 7.09 -4.89 -25.00
N LEU A 90 6.39 -5.63 -24.13
CA LEU A 90 5.24 -6.44 -24.51
C LEU A 90 3.98 -5.60 -24.86
N LEU A 91 3.80 -4.45 -24.22
CA LEU A 91 2.63 -3.59 -24.43
C LEU A 91 2.51 -3.09 -25.89
N PRO A 92 3.52 -2.45 -26.50
CA PRO A 92 3.42 -1.92 -27.85
C PRO A 92 3.27 -2.98 -28.95
N ILE A 93 3.76 -4.20 -28.72
CA ILE A 93 3.66 -5.31 -29.70
C ILE A 93 2.33 -6.07 -29.60
N GLY A 94 1.45 -5.69 -28.68
CA GLY A 94 0.14 -6.33 -28.52
C GLY A 94 0.22 -7.75 -27.97
N ALA A 95 1.19 -8.06 -27.11
CA ALA A 95 1.31 -9.37 -26.49
C ALA A 95 0.08 -9.70 -25.63
N SER A 96 -0.17 -10.99 -25.40
CA SER A 96 -1.32 -11.42 -24.62
C SER A 96 -1.25 -10.88 -23.18
N LEU A 97 -2.40 -10.55 -22.61
CA LEU A 97 -2.54 -10.05 -21.25
C LEU A 97 -1.90 -10.98 -20.21
N SER A 98 -1.93 -12.29 -20.45
CA SER A 98 -1.34 -13.29 -19.54
C SER A 98 0.17 -13.09 -19.32
N TRP A 99 0.92 -12.72 -20.34
CA TRP A 99 2.35 -12.42 -20.20
C TRP A 99 2.60 -11.13 -19.43
N ILE A 100 1.78 -10.10 -19.65
CA ILE A 100 1.86 -8.84 -18.89
C ILE A 100 1.57 -9.09 -17.41
N LEU A 101 0.51 -9.88 -17.11
CA LEU A 101 0.16 -10.25 -15.74
C LEU A 101 1.26 -11.11 -15.09
N ALA A 102 1.87 -12.04 -15.81
CA ALA A 102 2.98 -12.85 -15.30
C ALA A 102 4.17 -11.97 -14.87
N LEU A 103 4.51 -10.95 -15.67
CA LEU A 103 5.56 -10.00 -15.32
C LEU A 103 5.16 -9.11 -14.13
N LEU A 104 3.89 -8.67 -14.04
CA LEU A 104 3.40 -7.93 -12.88
C LEU A 104 3.42 -8.79 -11.59
N TRP A 105 3.13 -10.10 -11.69
CA TRP A 105 3.32 -11.04 -10.59
C TRP A 105 4.79 -11.12 -10.16
N LEU A 106 5.71 -11.17 -11.12
CA LEU A 106 7.15 -11.16 -10.84
C LEU A 106 7.57 -9.87 -10.13
N VAL A 107 7.03 -8.71 -10.56
CA VAL A 107 7.24 -7.43 -9.86
C VAL A 107 6.70 -7.48 -8.45
N ALA A 108 5.48 -7.99 -8.23
CA ALA A 108 4.84 -8.06 -6.92
C ALA A 108 5.61 -8.94 -5.93
N PHE A 109 6.03 -10.16 -6.34
CA PHE A 109 6.84 -11.05 -5.51
C PHE A 109 8.22 -10.45 -5.22
N SER A 110 8.85 -9.85 -6.23
CA SER A 110 10.16 -9.21 -6.06
C SER A 110 10.06 -8.00 -5.13
N SER A 111 8.99 -7.21 -5.22
CA SER A 111 8.73 -6.08 -4.32
C SER A 111 8.52 -6.53 -2.88
N ALA A 112 7.67 -7.52 -2.64
CA ALA A 112 7.45 -8.05 -1.29
C ALA A 112 8.73 -8.65 -0.68
N THR A 113 9.61 -9.25 -1.50
CA THR A 113 10.91 -9.75 -1.08
C THR A 113 11.90 -8.60 -0.82
N HIS A 114 11.88 -7.58 -1.65
CA HIS A 114 12.67 -6.36 -1.46
C HIS A 114 12.33 -5.67 -0.14
N ASP A 115 11.04 -5.55 0.21
CA ASP A 115 10.57 -4.98 1.48
C ASP A 115 11.17 -5.74 2.68
N ILE A 116 11.14 -7.09 2.66
CA ILE A 116 11.74 -7.91 3.73
C ILE A 116 13.23 -7.60 3.87
N ALA A 117 13.93 -7.54 2.74
CA ALA A 117 15.36 -7.31 2.73
C ALA A 117 15.73 -5.88 3.16
N ALA A 118 14.97 -4.87 2.70
CA ALA A 118 15.19 -3.46 3.01
C ALA A 118 14.95 -3.18 4.50
N ASP A 119 13.85 -3.67 5.05
CA ASP A 119 13.53 -3.54 6.48
C ASP A 119 14.54 -4.27 7.36
N GLY A 120 14.93 -5.49 6.98
CA GLY A 120 15.96 -6.25 7.67
C GLY A 120 17.31 -5.55 7.63
N PHE A 121 17.71 -4.98 6.48
CA PHE A 121 18.97 -4.25 6.33
C PHE A 121 19.00 -2.97 7.17
N TYR A 122 17.87 -2.22 7.21
CA TYR A 122 17.72 -1.04 8.05
C TYR A 122 17.93 -1.37 9.54
N MET A 123 17.39 -2.47 10.02
CA MET A 123 17.54 -2.91 11.41
C MET A 123 18.95 -3.42 11.72
N LEU A 124 19.64 -4.05 10.76
CA LEU A 124 21.00 -4.57 10.95
C LEU A 124 22.07 -3.46 10.93
N GLU A 125 21.91 -2.46 10.06
CA GLU A 125 22.92 -1.42 9.87
C GLU A 125 22.82 -0.32 10.93
N LEU A 126 21.65 -0.06 11.49
CA LEU A 126 21.38 1.05 12.38
C LEU A 126 21.15 0.58 13.83
N ASP A 127 21.83 1.25 14.77
CA ASP A 127 21.50 1.15 16.19
C ASP A 127 20.10 1.76 16.49
N SER A 128 19.50 1.41 17.63
CA SER A 128 18.13 1.82 18.00
C SER A 128 17.94 3.35 17.99
N HIS A 129 18.96 4.12 18.34
CA HIS A 129 18.92 5.59 18.31
C HIS A 129 18.80 6.11 16.87
N LYS A 130 19.65 5.59 15.96
CA LYS A 130 19.58 5.96 14.53
C LYS A 130 18.30 5.46 13.88
N GLN A 131 17.82 4.26 14.23
CA GLN A 131 16.52 3.77 13.74
C GLN A 131 15.40 4.76 14.10
N ALA A 132 15.34 5.24 15.34
CA ALA A 132 14.36 6.24 15.76
C ALA A 132 14.54 7.58 15.04
N LEU A 133 15.76 8.02 14.80
CA LEU A 133 16.06 9.26 14.07
C LEU A 133 15.59 9.18 12.60
N TYR A 134 15.83 8.05 11.93
CA TYR A 134 15.56 7.89 10.49
C TYR A 134 14.19 7.33 10.16
N VAL A 135 13.36 6.91 11.14
CA VAL A 135 12.02 6.38 10.87
C VAL A 135 11.12 7.38 10.15
N GLY A 136 11.22 8.67 10.49
CA GLY A 136 10.50 9.73 9.80
C GLY A 136 10.96 9.91 8.35
N VAL A 137 12.27 9.88 8.12
CA VAL A 137 12.87 9.97 6.77
C VAL A 137 12.38 8.81 5.90
N ARG A 138 12.50 7.57 6.40
CA ARG A 138 11.98 6.36 5.76
C ARG A 138 10.53 6.51 5.32
N SER A 139 9.65 6.87 6.25
CA SER A 139 8.22 7.03 5.99
C SER A 139 7.93 8.13 4.96
N THR A 140 8.67 9.24 5.02
CA THR A 140 8.53 10.36 4.08
C THR A 140 8.88 9.95 2.65
N PHE A 141 10.00 9.26 2.45
CA PHE A 141 10.43 8.87 1.11
C PHE A 141 9.59 7.74 0.51
N TYR A 142 9.07 6.82 1.34
CA TYR A 142 8.03 5.86 0.91
C TYR A 142 6.77 6.58 0.40
N ARG A 143 6.29 7.60 1.14
CA ARG A 143 5.13 8.41 0.74
C ARG A 143 5.40 9.23 -0.53
N LEU A 144 6.61 9.75 -0.68
CA LEU A 144 7.01 10.45 -1.89
C LEU A 144 6.92 9.54 -3.13
N ALA A 145 7.34 8.28 -3.01
CA ALA A 145 7.16 7.28 -4.06
C ALA A 145 5.68 7.11 -4.44
N THR A 146 4.80 7.03 -3.43
CA THR A 146 3.36 6.94 -3.64
C THR A 146 2.80 8.15 -4.40
N ILE A 147 3.23 9.37 -4.03
CA ILE A 147 2.82 10.61 -4.69
C ILE A 147 3.26 10.60 -6.15
N VAL A 148 4.53 10.30 -6.41
CA VAL A 148 5.12 10.32 -7.76
C VAL A 148 4.43 9.31 -8.68
N CYS A 149 4.13 8.12 -8.18
CA CYS A 149 3.50 7.08 -9.00
C CYS A 149 2.00 7.34 -9.23
N ASN A 150 1.25 7.77 -8.22
CA ASN A 150 -0.19 8.02 -8.35
C ASN A 150 -0.52 9.32 -9.10
N GLY A 151 0.34 10.34 -9.05
CA GLY A 151 0.15 11.63 -9.71
C GLY A 151 0.97 11.74 -10.99
N PRO A 152 2.21 12.26 -10.92
CA PRO A 152 3.03 12.57 -12.09
C PRO A 152 3.19 11.42 -13.09
N LEU A 153 3.35 10.16 -12.62
CA LEU A 153 3.54 9.03 -13.52
C LEU A 153 2.26 8.72 -14.33
N ILE A 154 1.07 8.77 -13.69
CA ILE A 154 -0.21 8.57 -14.38
C ILE A 154 -0.53 9.78 -15.27
N MET A 155 -0.22 11.01 -14.84
CA MET A 155 -0.36 12.20 -15.68
C MET A 155 0.52 12.12 -16.94
N LEU A 156 1.76 11.63 -16.79
CA LEU A 156 2.65 11.37 -17.92
C LEU A 156 2.04 10.34 -18.88
N ALA A 157 1.48 9.24 -18.35
CA ALA A 157 0.78 8.26 -19.18
C ALA A 157 -0.34 8.91 -20.00
N GLY A 158 -1.17 9.74 -19.37
CA GLY A 158 -2.25 10.44 -20.06
C GLY A 158 -1.76 11.43 -21.13
N ALA A 159 -0.69 12.18 -20.86
CA ALA A 159 -0.08 13.07 -21.86
C ALA A 159 0.46 12.26 -23.06
N LEU A 160 1.09 11.12 -22.79
CA LEU A 160 1.60 10.23 -23.83
C LEU A 160 0.47 9.52 -24.59
N GLU A 161 -0.68 9.21 -23.96
CA GLU A 161 -1.86 8.69 -24.66
C GLU A 161 -2.36 9.67 -25.70
N VAL A 162 -2.40 10.97 -25.38
CA VAL A 162 -2.76 12.04 -26.35
C VAL A 162 -1.71 12.13 -27.47
N TYR A 163 -0.43 12.08 -27.11
CA TYR A 163 0.66 12.22 -28.07
C TYR A 163 0.74 11.06 -29.08
N TYR A 164 0.63 9.81 -28.59
CA TYR A 164 0.75 8.61 -29.45
C TYR A 164 -0.59 8.18 -30.08
N GLY A 165 -1.72 8.60 -29.54
CA GLY A 165 -3.06 8.13 -29.93
C GLY A 165 -3.32 6.63 -29.64
N VAL A 166 -2.34 5.93 -29.06
CA VAL A 166 -2.39 4.48 -28.77
C VAL A 166 -1.99 4.24 -27.31
N PRO A 167 -2.92 3.87 -26.43
CA PRO A 167 -2.63 3.65 -25.00
C PRO A 167 -1.48 2.67 -24.75
N ALA A 168 -1.43 1.56 -25.47
CA ALA A 168 -0.38 0.55 -25.30
C ALA A 168 1.05 1.10 -25.49
N ARG A 169 1.24 2.04 -26.42
CA ARG A 169 2.54 2.71 -26.62
C ARG A 169 2.87 3.67 -25.48
N ALA A 170 1.89 4.46 -25.04
CA ALA A 170 2.05 5.40 -23.94
C ALA A 170 2.46 4.66 -22.65
N TRP A 171 1.73 3.64 -22.30
CA TRP A 171 2.02 2.81 -21.13
C TRP A 171 3.34 2.04 -21.26
N GLY A 172 3.71 1.60 -22.45
CA GLY A 172 5.02 1.02 -22.72
C GLY A 172 6.17 1.97 -22.36
N VAL A 173 6.07 3.26 -22.71
CA VAL A 173 7.06 4.27 -22.33
C VAL A 173 7.09 4.48 -20.81
N VAL A 174 5.93 4.57 -20.16
CA VAL A 174 5.82 4.75 -18.69
C VAL A 174 6.48 3.61 -17.93
N PHE A 175 6.20 2.36 -18.32
CA PHE A 175 6.86 1.19 -17.73
C PHE A 175 8.35 1.14 -18.07
N GLY A 176 8.77 1.58 -19.26
CA GLY A 176 10.17 1.71 -19.64
C GLY A 176 10.94 2.71 -18.77
N ILE A 177 10.36 3.87 -18.50
CA ILE A 177 10.93 4.86 -17.58
C ILE A 177 11.04 4.27 -16.17
N SER A 178 10.00 3.59 -15.70
CA SER A 178 10.00 2.93 -14.40
C SER A 178 11.08 1.84 -14.32
N ALA A 179 11.25 1.06 -15.37
CA ALA A 179 12.30 0.05 -15.48
C ALA A 179 13.69 0.68 -15.38
N LEU A 180 13.94 1.76 -16.13
CA LEU A 180 15.22 2.48 -16.10
C LEU A 180 15.53 3.01 -14.70
N VAL A 181 14.54 3.61 -14.03
CA VAL A 181 14.68 4.10 -12.63
C VAL A 181 15.10 2.97 -11.71
N PHE A 182 14.47 1.78 -11.82
CA PHE A 182 14.85 0.63 -10.99
C PHE A 182 16.24 0.08 -11.29
N LEU A 183 16.64 0.02 -12.53
CA LEU A 183 17.99 -0.39 -12.89
C LEU A 183 19.03 0.62 -12.40
N CYS A 184 18.70 1.93 -12.43
CA CYS A 184 19.53 2.97 -11.81
C CYS A 184 19.61 2.81 -10.29
N PHE A 185 18.51 2.50 -9.60
CA PHE A 185 18.55 2.18 -8.15
C PHE A 185 19.41 0.96 -7.86
N ALA A 186 19.28 -0.11 -8.64
CA ALA A 186 20.13 -1.30 -8.50
C ALA A 186 21.61 -0.97 -8.64
N ALA A 187 21.99 -0.23 -9.68
CA ALA A 187 23.37 0.21 -9.91
C ALA A 187 23.87 1.13 -8.79
N TYR A 188 23.04 2.02 -8.29
CA TYR A 188 23.35 2.90 -7.16
C TYR A 188 23.54 2.12 -5.87
N HIS A 189 22.57 1.28 -5.50
CA HIS A 189 22.58 0.51 -4.26
C HIS A 189 23.66 -0.57 -4.23
N LEU A 190 24.09 -1.07 -5.38
CA LEU A 190 25.24 -1.96 -5.49
C LEU A 190 26.54 -1.31 -4.92
N ARG A 191 26.64 0.05 -4.99
CA ARG A 191 27.77 0.82 -4.50
C ARG A 191 27.48 1.55 -3.20
N ALA A 192 26.28 2.14 -3.04
CA ALA A 192 25.92 3.03 -1.95
C ALA A 192 25.54 2.31 -0.66
N LEU A 193 25.02 1.09 -0.73
CA LEU A 193 24.67 0.33 0.48
C LEU A 193 25.93 -0.11 1.22
N PRO A 194 26.03 0.15 2.55
CA PRO A 194 27.12 -0.35 3.39
C PRO A 194 27.19 -1.89 3.39
N ARG A 195 28.27 -2.41 3.95
CA ARG A 195 28.49 -3.87 4.12
C ARG A 195 28.67 -4.15 5.61
N PRO A 196 27.55 -4.22 6.37
CA PRO A 196 27.64 -4.53 7.79
C PRO A 196 28.22 -5.93 8.00
N ALA A 197 29.08 -6.08 9.01
CA ALA A 197 29.65 -7.38 9.35
C ALA A 197 28.58 -8.38 9.83
N ALA A 198 27.46 -7.88 10.34
CA ALA A 198 26.30 -8.67 10.76
C ALA A 198 25.44 -9.18 9.60
N ASP A 199 25.60 -8.63 8.37
CA ASP A 199 24.84 -9.06 7.19
C ASP A 199 25.49 -10.31 6.56
N THR A 200 25.41 -11.42 7.29
CA THR A 200 25.93 -12.73 6.87
C THR A 200 24.80 -13.71 6.71
N PRO A 201 24.91 -14.67 5.77
CA PRO A 201 23.93 -15.76 5.67
C PRO A 201 23.87 -16.53 7.00
N HIS A 202 22.68 -16.78 7.51
CA HIS A 202 22.49 -17.51 8.77
C HIS A 202 22.77 -19.03 8.65
N THR A 203 23.43 -19.49 7.58
CA THR A 203 23.74 -20.89 7.31
C THR A 203 24.75 -21.53 8.29
N ALA A 204 25.37 -20.75 9.15
CA ALA A 204 26.35 -21.27 10.11
C ALA A 204 25.68 -21.68 11.44
N GLY A 205 24.91 -22.78 11.45
CA GLY A 205 24.53 -23.46 12.68
C GLY A 205 23.03 -23.60 13.00
N GLN A 206 22.13 -22.94 12.26
CA GLN A 206 20.68 -23.17 12.40
C GLN A 206 20.13 -23.93 11.20
N SER A 207 19.46 -25.04 11.47
CA SER A 207 18.74 -25.81 10.44
C SER A 207 17.53 -24.99 9.94
N PHE A 208 17.17 -25.18 8.66
CA PHE A 208 15.88 -24.67 8.12
C PHE A 208 14.71 -25.08 9.02
N GLY A 209 14.76 -26.31 9.58
CA GLY A 209 13.76 -26.81 10.52
C GLY A 209 13.64 -25.97 11.79
N ASP A 210 14.77 -25.51 12.34
CA ASP A 210 14.78 -24.72 13.59
C ASP A 210 14.19 -23.32 13.34
N THR A 211 14.55 -22.68 12.23
CA THR A 211 14.02 -21.36 11.83
C THR A 211 12.53 -21.46 11.54
N PHE A 212 12.10 -22.49 10.81
CA PHE A 212 10.69 -22.74 10.51
C PHE A 212 9.90 -23.02 11.80
N THR A 213 10.46 -23.81 12.73
CA THR A 213 9.84 -24.12 14.03
C THR A 213 9.69 -22.86 14.89
N ALA A 214 10.70 -21.99 14.92
CA ALA A 214 10.62 -20.70 15.62
C ALA A 214 9.54 -19.78 15.02
N MET A 215 9.49 -19.68 13.68
CA MET A 215 8.46 -18.95 12.97
C MET A 215 7.05 -19.53 13.24
N TRP A 216 6.90 -20.85 13.19
CA TRP A 216 5.64 -21.51 13.52
C TRP A 216 5.23 -21.28 14.97
N GLY A 217 6.19 -21.30 15.91
CA GLY A 217 5.97 -20.94 17.31
C GLY A 217 5.43 -19.51 17.44
N THR A 218 6.03 -18.56 16.71
CA THR A 218 5.58 -17.16 16.70
C THR A 218 4.17 -17.01 16.10
N PHE A 219 3.89 -17.74 15.02
CA PHE A 219 2.55 -17.81 14.42
C PHE A 219 1.52 -18.33 15.43
N VAL A 220 1.81 -19.43 16.10
CA VAL A 220 0.93 -20.01 17.12
C VAL A 220 0.69 -19.05 18.29
N THR A 221 1.73 -18.34 18.75
CA THR A 221 1.59 -17.34 19.82
C THR A 221 0.72 -16.15 19.42
N PHE A 222 0.77 -15.74 18.15
CA PHE A 222 -0.12 -14.71 17.62
C PHE A 222 -1.59 -15.10 17.75
N PHE A 223 -1.95 -16.32 17.31
CA PHE A 223 -3.34 -16.80 17.36
C PHE A 223 -3.82 -17.17 18.78
N LYS A 224 -2.91 -17.31 19.75
CA LYS A 224 -3.23 -17.50 21.16
C LYS A 224 -3.44 -16.20 21.94
N LYS A 225 -3.26 -15.02 21.31
CA LYS A 225 -3.46 -13.73 21.98
C LYS A 225 -4.91 -13.53 22.44
N PRO A 226 -5.12 -12.93 23.62
CA PRO A 226 -6.45 -12.60 24.09
C PRO A 226 -7.18 -11.68 23.10
N GLY A 227 -8.44 -12.00 22.79
CA GLY A 227 -9.23 -11.19 21.87
C GLY A 227 -8.87 -11.34 20.39
N ILE A 228 -8.14 -12.42 19.99
CA ILE A 228 -7.71 -12.66 18.62
C ILE A 228 -8.87 -12.63 17.62
N ILE A 229 -10.04 -13.19 17.94
CA ILE A 229 -11.20 -13.23 17.04
C ILE A 229 -11.68 -11.80 16.75
N ALA A 230 -11.84 -10.96 17.77
CA ALA A 230 -12.23 -9.56 17.60
C ALA A 230 -11.17 -8.78 16.81
N ALA A 231 -9.88 -9.06 17.06
CA ALA A 231 -8.77 -8.45 16.34
C ALA A 231 -8.75 -8.85 14.86
N LEU A 232 -8.96 -10.13 14.54
CA LEU A 232 -9.03 -10.62 13.16
C LEU A 232 -10.22 -10.03 12.42
N LEU A 233 -11.40 -10.01 13.04
CA LEU A 233 -12.59 -9.38 12.46
C LEU A 233 -12.35 -7.89 12.18
N PHE A 234 -11.73 -7.19 13.13
CA PHE A 234 -11.37 -5.79 12.92
C PHE A 234 -10.35 -5.63 11.79
N MET A 235 -9.25 -6.39 11.79
CA MET A 235 -8.22 -6.30 10.76
C MET A 235 -8.77 -6.59 9.36
N LEU A 236 -9.70 -7.53 9.22
CA LEU A 236 -10.24 -7.94 7.93
C LEU A 236 -11.41 -7.06 7.46
N LEU A 237 -12.24 -6.56 8.38
CA LEU A 237 -13.53 -5.97 8.03
C LEU A 237 -13.63 -4.46 8.31
N TYR A 238 -12.71 -3.86 9.09
CA TYR A 238 -12.73 -2.42 9.34
C TYR A 238 -12.70 -1.59 8.05
N ARG A 239 -11.93 -2.03 7.07
CA ARG A 239 -11.75 -1.38 5.77
C ARG A 239 -12.58 -2.02 4.66
N PHE A 240 -13.55 -2.86 4.99
CA PHE A 240 -14.32 -3.59 3.98
C PHE A 240 -15.03 -2.69 2.97
N PRO A 241 -15.72 -1.58 3.36
CA PRO A 241 -16.30 -0.65 2.41
C PRO A 241 -15.24 0.00 1.51
N GLU A 242 -14.11 0.42 2.08
CA GLU A 242 -12.99 1.02 1.36
C GLU A 242 -12.33 0.05 0.38
N ALA A 243 -12.21 -1.21 0.76
CA ALA A 243 -11.59 -2.22 -0.09
C ALA A 243 -12.45 -2.54 -1.33
N LEU A 244 -13.79 -2.46 -1.20
CA LEU A 244 -14.70 -2.49 -2.33
C LEU A 244 -14.55 -1.23 -3.20
N LEU A 245 -14.48 -0.07 -2.58
CA LEU A 245 -14.46 1.23 -3.23
C LEU A 245 -13.16 1.47 -4.01
N THR A 246 -12.02 1.10 -3.47
CA THR A 246 -10.67 1.45 -3.98
C THR A 246 -10.46 1.18 -5.48
N PRO A 247 -10.78 0.01 -6.06
CA PRO A 247 -10.67 -0.17 -7.51
C PRO A 247 -11.77 0.57 -8.26
N ILE A 248 -12.98 0.58 -7.75
CA ILE A 248 -14.17 1.06 -8.45
C ILE A 248 -14.18 2.58 -8.60
N CYS A 249 -13.68 3.32 -7.61
CA CYS A 249 -13.59 4.77 -7.72
C CYS A 249 -12.71 5.21 -8.92
N LYS A 250 -11.65 4.47 -9.24
CA LYS A 250 -10.81 4.75 -10.40
C LYS A 250 -11.50 4.41 -11.71
N PHE A 251 -12.22 3.28 -11.77
CA PHE A 251 -13.04 2.93 -12.93
C PHE A 251 -14.12 3.97 -13.18
N PHE A 252 -14.80 4.41 -12.12
CA PHE A 252 -15.82 5.44 -12.16
C PHE A 252 -15.31 6.78 -12.74
N LEU A 253 -14.12 7.19 -12.34
CA LEU A 253 -13.51 8.41 -12.87
C LEU A 253 -13.19 8.29 -14.36
N ILE A 254 -12.79 7.10 -14.84
CA ILE A 254 -12.32 6.86 -16.22
C ILE A 254 -13.46 6.53 -17.17
N ASP A 255 -14.45 5.75 -16.72
CA ASP A 255 -15.52 5.25 -17.59
C ASP A 255 -16.37 6.40 -18.15
N PRO A 256 -16.83 6.26 -19.41
CA PRO A 256 -17.67 7.26 -20.05
C PRO A 256 -18.97 7.53 -19.28
N ILE A 257 -19.52 8.74 -19.48
CA ILE A 257 -20.76 9.18 -18.85
C ILE A 257 -21.93 8.23 -19.21
N GLU A 258 -21.95 7.72 -20.42
CA GLU A 258 -23.00 6.79 -20.90
C GLU A 258 -22.99 5.46 -20.12
N LYS A 259 -21.84 5.09 -19.53
CA LYS A 259 -21.69 3.95 -18.62
C LYS A 259 -21.90 4.30 -17.15
N GLY A 260 -22.29 5.54 -16.86
CA GLY A 260 -22.47 6.04 -15.50
C GLY A 260 -21.17 6.52 -14.82
N GLY A 261 -20.06 6.62 -15.55
CA GLY A 261 -18.79 7.17 -15.07
C GLY A 261 -18.70 8.69 -15.22
N LEU A 262 -17.53 9.27 -15.01
CA LEU A 262 -17.26 10.72 -15.17
C LEU A 262 -16.51 11.07 -16.46
N GLY A 263 -15.93 10.10 -17.17
CA GLY A 263 -15.26 10.30 -18.45
C GLY A 263 -13.94 11.08 -18.36
N LEU A 264 -13.28 11.10 -17.21
CA LEU A 264 -12.03 11.84 -17.05
C LEU A 264 -10.89 11.21 -17.87
N THR A 265 -10.05 12.07 -18.39
CA THR A 265 -8.79 11.66 -19.04
C THR A 265 -7.83 11.03 -18.02
N THR A 266 -6.88 10.24 -18.49
CA THR A 266 -5.86 9.63 -17.64
C THR A 266 -5.05 10.68 -16.87
N SER A 267 -4.78 11.85 -17.48
CA SER A 267 -4.08 12.96 -16.83
C SER A 267 -4.91 13.57 -15.72
N GLU A 268 -6.21 13.78 -15.93
CA GLU A 268 -7.11 14.29 -14.89
C GLU A 268 -7.25 13.32 -13.73
N VAL A 269 -7.34 12.01 -13.99
CA VAL A 269 -7.34 10.98 -12.94
C VAL A 269 -6.05 11.01 -12.13
N GLY A 270 -4.90 11.14 -12.78
CA GLY A 270 -3.61 11.29 -12.11
C GLY A 270 -3.56 12.55 -11.23
N PHE A 271 -4.11 13.67 -11.68
CA PHE A 271 -4.19 14.90 -10.90
C PHE A 271 -5.15 14.76 -9.71
N VAL A 272 -6.38 14.32 -9.96
CA VAL A 272 -7.45 14.19 -8.94
C VAL A 272 -7.05 13.18 -7.85
N GLN A 273 -6.64 11.98 -8.22
CA GLN A 273 -6.29 10.93 -7.27
C GLN A 273 -4.87 11.07 -6.72
N GLY A 274 -3.91 11.37 -7.59
CA GLY A 274 -2.50 11.35 -7.26
C GLY A 274 -1.97 12.66 -6.65
N THR A 275 -2.62 13.79 -6.89
CA THR A 275 -2.23 15.07 -6.31
C THR A 275 -3.22 15.49 -5.23
N VAL A 276 -4.46 15.77 -5.61
CA VAL A 276 -5.49 16.27 -4.68
C VAL A 276 -5.83 15.22 -3.62
N GLY A 277 -6.09 13.99 -4.06
CA GLY A 277 -6.40 12.88 -3.14
C GLY A 277 -5.28 12.57 -2.17
N VAL A 278 -4.03 12.55 -2.65
CA VAL A 278 -2.87 12.28 -1.77
C VAL A 278 -2.65 13.40 -0.76
N ILE A 279 -2.85 14.67 -1.13
CA ILE A 279 -2.79 15.78 -0.18
C ILE A 279 -3.86 15.59 0.92
N GLY A 280 -5.10 15.26 0.55
CA GLY A 280 -6.17 14.94 1.50
C GLY A 280 -5.77 13.81 2.45
N LEU A 281 -5.30 12.69 1.90
CA LEU A 281 -4.85 11.51 2.64
C LEU A 281 -3.75 11.85 3.66
N LEU A 282 -2.74 12.62 3.25
CA LEU A 282 -1.63 13.01 4.12
C LEU A 282 -2.08 13.93 5.26
N LEU A 283 -2.88 14.94 4.95
CA LEU A 283 -3.42 15.86 5.96
C LEU A 283 -4.29 15.12 6.96
N GLY A 284 -5.18 14.24 6.49
CA GLY A 284 -6.01 13.40 7.34
C GLY A 284 -5.16 12.51 8.27
N GLY A 285 -4.16 11.82 7.72
CA GLY A 285 -3.27 10.95 8.50
C GLY A 285 -2.45 11.70 9.55
N ILE A 286 -1.88 12.87 9.20
CA ILE A 286 -1.13 13.72 10.13
C ILE A 286 -2.03 14.21 11.27
N LEU A 287 -3.20 14.77 10.94
CA LEU A 287 -4.14 15.26 11.94
C LEU A 287 -4.68 14.12 12.81
N GLY A 288 -4.91 12.93 12.24
CA GLY A 288 -5.26 11.73 12.98
C GLY A 288 -4.19 11.32 13.99
N GLY A 289 -2.93 11.33 13.58
CA GLY A 289 -1.80 11.06 14.47
C GLY A 289 -1.69 12.07 15.61
N ILE A 290 -1.82 13.38 15.31
CA ILE A 290 -1.79 14.46 16.32
C ILE A 290 -2.96 14.29 17.31
N ALA A 291 -4.16 13.98 16.82
CA ALA A 291 -5.35 13.79 17.64
C ALA A 291 -5.17 12.65 18.66
N ILE A 292 -4.65 11.50 18.22
CA ILE A 292 -4.37 10.36 19.12
C ILE A 292 -3.23 10.69 20.08
N ALA A 293 -2.16 11.34 19.62
CA ALA A 293 -1.02 11.71 20.47
C ALA A 293 -1.42 12.68 21.60
N ARG A 294 -2.43 13.51 21.36
CA ARG A 294 -2.94 14.47 22.36
C ARG A 294 -3.91 13.84 23.36
N ASP A 295 -4.89 13.09 22.87
CA ASP A 295 -6.04 12.69 23.67
C ASP A 295 -6.11 11.15 23.93
N GLY A 296 -5.30 10.36 23.23
CA GLY A 296 -5.33 8.90 23.27
C GLY A 296 -6.30 8.28 22.25
N PHE A 297 -6.07 6.99 21.96
CA PHE A 297 -6.83 6.26 20.94
C PHE A 297 -8.31 6.10 21.28
N GLY A 298 -8.62 5.87 22.56
CA GLY A 298 -10.01 5.63 22.99
C GLY A 298 -10.98 6.76 22.66
N ARG A 299 -10.52 8.02 22.78
CA ARG A 299 -11.34 9.21 22.47
C ARG A 299 -11.61 9.34 20.97
N TRP A 300 -10.62 9.05 20.13
CA TRP A 300 -10.68 9.27 18.69
C TRP A 300 -11.14 8.06 17.89
N LYS A 301 -11.23 6.88 18.49
CA LYS A 301 -11.66 5.66 17.83
C LYS A 301 -12.95 5.84 17.02
N TRP A 302 -14.01 6.36 17.64
CA TRP A 302 -15.30 6.56 16.98
C TRP A 302 -15.32 7.70 15.96
N PRO A 303 -14.81 8.91 16.26
CA PRO A 303 -14.69 9.94 15.24
C PRO A 303 -13.92 9.49 13.99
N MET A 304 -12.87 8.67 14.14
CA MET A 304 -12.09 8.12 13.04
C MET A 304 -12.87 7.10 12.20
N VAL A 305 -13.71 6.29 12.83
CA VAL A 305 -14.62 5.37 12.13
C VAL A 305 -15.63 6.13 11.27
N PHE A 306 -16.20 7.20 11.80
CA PHE A 306 -17.09 8.04 10.99
C PHE A 306 -16.35 8.78 9.88
N ALA A 307 -15.14 9.24 10.15
CA ALA A 307 -14.33 9.94 9.16
C ALA A 307 -13.92 9.05 7.96
N ILE A 308 -13.69 7.75 8.16
CA ILE A 308 -13.39 6.84 7.04
C ILE A 308 -14.66 6.44 6.27
N SER A 309 -15.82 6.48 6.89
CA SER A 309 -17.04 5.89 6.33
C SER A 309 -17.96 6.94 5.70
N VAL A 310 -18.20 8.07 6.39
CA VAL A 310 -19.18 9.08 5.96
C VAL A 310 -18.78 9.77 4.64
N PRO A 311 -17.50 10.13 4.41
CA PRO A 311 -17.12 10.77 3.17
C PRO A 311 -17.34 9.92 1.91
N ASN A 312 -17.50 8.62 2.02
CA ASN A 312 -17.84 7.75 0.87
C ASN A 312 -19.18 8.15 0.21
N LEU A 313 -20.02 8.90 0.90
CA LEU A 313 -21.23 9.51 0.33
C LEU A 313 -20.94 10.44 -0.86
N VAL A 314 -19.74 10.99 -0.96
CA VAL A 314 -19.37 11.84 -2.10
C VAL A 314 -19.43 11.09 -3.43
N TYR A 315 -19.16 9.77 -3.42
CA TYR A 315 -19.27 8.96 -4.64
C TYR A 315 -20.73 8.75 -5.06
N VAL A 316 -21.67 8.67 -4.11
CA VAL A 316 -23.11 8.65 -4.41
C VAL A 316 -23.51 9.98 -5.04
N TYR A 317 -23.04 11.11 -4.48
CA TYR A 317 -23.25 12.43 -5.06
C TYR A 317 -22.67 12.53 -6.48
N LEU A 318 -21.41 12.15 -6.68
CA LEU A 318 -20.76 12.20 -7.98
C LEU A 318 -21.44 11.30 -9.01
N ALA A 319 -21.88 10.10 -8.62
CA ALA A 319 -22.57 9.18 -9.53
C ALA A 319 -24.01 9.62 -9.89
N TYR A 320 -24.67 10.32 -8.97
CA TYR A 320 -26.02 10.82 -9.21
C TYR A 320 -26.06 12.07 -10.07
N PHE A 321 -25.20 13.07 -9.76
CA PHE A 321 -25.18 14.36 -10.42
C PHE A 321 -24.24 14.44 -11.62
N GLN A 322 -23.23 13.57 -11.70
CA GLN A 322 -22.21 13.52 -12.75
C GLN A 322 -21.63 14.90 -13.12
N PRO A 323 -21.14 15.70 -12.15
CA PRO A 323 -20.62 17.03 -12.42
C PRO A 323 -19.45 16.96 -13.41
N GLN A 324 -19.47 17.88 -14.40
CA GLN A 324 -18.45 17.96 -15.44
C GLN A 324 -17.30 18.92 -15.04
N ASP A 325 -17.46 19.64 -13.95
CA ASP A 325 -16.44 20.54 -13.46
C ASP A 325 -15.45 19.82 -12.52
N LEU A 326 -14.17 20.02 -12.76
CA LEU A 326 -13.11 19.41 -11.96
C LEU A 326 -13.07 19.92 -10.51
N TRP A 327 -13.67 21.07 -10.20
CA TRP A 327 -13.69 21.59 -8.84
C TRP A 327 -14.55 20.74 -7.92
N SER A 328 -15.75 20.39 -8.37
CA SER A 328 -16.65 19.50 -7.63
C SER A 328 -16.00 18.13 -7.42
N VAL A 329 -15.40 17.56 -8.47
CA VAL A 329 -14.71 16.26 -8.39
C VAL A 329 -13.53 16.35 -7.41
N ASN A 330 -12.66 17.34 -7.54
CA ASN A 330 -11.51 17.52 -6.65
C ASN A 330 -11.91 17.70 -5.19
N THR A 331 -12.97 18.49 -4.92
CA THR A 331 -13.48 18.70 -3.57
C THR A 331 -13.99 17.41 -2.95
N CYS A 332 -14.75 16.63 -3.70
CA CYS A 332 -15.26 15.33 -3.28
C CYS A 332 -14.14 14.35 -2.96
N ILE A 333 -13.16 14.21 -3.85
CA ILE A 333 -12.04 13.30 -3.68
C ILE A 333 -11.13 13.75 -2.53
N PHE A 334 -10.90 15.06 -2.37
CA PHE A 334 -10.15 15.59 -1.23
C PHE A 334 -10.81 15.23 0.10
N LEU A 335 -12.13 15.44 0.22
CA LEU A 335 -12.87 15.16 1.46
C LEU A 335 -12.86 13.66 1.80
N GLU A 336 -13.06 12.82 0.80
CA GLU A 336 -13.03 11.36 0.98
C GLU A 336 -11.63 10.89 1.38
N GLN A 337 -10.58 11.29 0.68
CA GLN A 337 -9.21 10.90 0.98
C GLN A 337 -8.71 11.47 2.32
N PHE A 338 -9.15 12.68 2.69
CA PHE A 338 -8.89 13.23 4.02
C PHE A 338 -9.53 12.37 5.10
N GLY A 339 -10.80 12.03 4.94
CA GLY A 339 -11.54 11.16 5.87
C GLY A 339 -10.89 9.77 5.97
N TYR A 340 -10.50 9.22 4.82
CA TYR A 340 -9.77 7.94 4.76
C TYR A 340 -8.45 8.02 5.52
N GLY A 341 -7.61 9.04 5.28
CA GLY A 341 -6.34 9.21 5.98
C GLY A 341 -6.50 9.35 7.50
N PHE A 342 -7.49 10.13 7.93
CA PHE A 342 -7.80 10.33 9.34
C PHE A 342 -8.27 9.04 10.00
N GLY A 343 -9.20 8.33 9.37
CA GLY A 343 -9.76 7.08 9.89
C GLY A 343 -8.80 5.89 9.81
N PHE A 344 -7.94 5.84 8.78
CA PHE A 344 -6.91 4.81 8.65
C PHE A 344 -5.87 4.87 9.77
N THR A 345 -5.69 6.05 10.39
CA THR A 345 -4.82 6.19 11.57
C THR A 345 -5.29 5.31 12.72
N ALA A 346 -6.61 5.20 12.95
CA ALA A 346 -7.16 4.30 13.98
C ALA A 346 -6.83 2.83 13.69
N TYR A 347 -6.93 2.44 12.42
CA TYR A 347 -6.57 1.09 12.00
C TYR A 347 -5.10 0.78 12.28
N MET A 348 -4.18 1.65 11.86
CA MET A 348 -2.75 1.46 12.10
C MET A 348 -2.39 1.44 13.59
N MET A 349 -3.03 2.30 14.39
CA MET A 349 -2.82 2.30 15.85
C MET A 349 -3.29 1.01 16.51
N PHE A 350 -4.39 0.43 16.03
CA PHE A 350 -4.84 -0.87 16.52
C PHE A 350 -3.86 -1.99 16.17
N LEU A 351 -3.33 -2.02 14.93
CA LEU A 351 -2.31 -3.00 14.53
C LEU A 351 -1.08 -2.95 15.44
N LEU A 352 -0.59 -1.74 15.72
CA LEU A 352 0.53 -1.52 16.64
C LEU A 352 0.18 -1.96 18.07
N TYR A 353 -1.03 -1.65 18.54
CA TYR A 353 -1.50 -2.07 19.85
C TYR A 353 -1.56 -3.58 20.01
N PHE A 354 -2.14 -4.26 19.01
CA PHE A 354 -2.32 -5.71 19.05
C PHE A 354 -1.00 -6.47 18.87
N ALA A 355 -0.06 -5.91 18.11
CA ALA A 355 1.26 -6.52 17.91
C ALA A 355 2.11 -6.58 19.18
N LYS A 356 1.91 -5.69 20.17
CA LYS A 356 2.74 -5.60 21.38
C LYS A 356 2.96 -6.95 22.07
N GLY A 357 4.17 -7.17 22.60
CA GLY A 357 4.58 -8.36 23.35
C GLY A 357 5.95 -8.89 22.97
N ALA A 358 6.32 -10.09 23.40
CA ALA A 358 7.65 -10.66 23.22
C ALA A 358 8.12 -10.79 21.74
N SER A 359 7.17 -10.95 20.80
CA SER A 359 7.46 -11.08 19.36
C SER A 359 6.79 -9.93 18.57
N GLU A 360 6.91 -8.69 19.05
CA GLU A 360 6.18 -7.52 18.53
C GLU A 360 6.37 -7.34 17.02
N THR A 361 7.61 -7.38 16.53
CA THR A 361 7.93 -7.19 15.11
C THR A 361 7.27 -8.25 14.22
N SER A 362 7.36 -9.52 14.61
CA SER A 362 6.76 -10.62 13.86
C SER A 362 5.23 -10.57 13.91
N HIS A 363 4.66 -10.26 15.07
CA HIS A 363 3.22 -10.09 15.21
C HIS A 363 2.71 -8.90 14.39
N TYR A 364 3.47 -7.80 14.30
CA TYR A 364 3.13 -6.68 13.45
C TYR A 364 3.18 -7.06 11.96
N ALA A 365 4.15 -7.90 11.55
CA ALA A 365 4.19 -8.44 10.19
C ALA A 365 2.96 -9.27 9.84
N PHE A 366 2.44 -10.09 10.78
CA PHE A 366 1.16 -10.79 10.57
C PHE A 366 -0.02 -9.81 10.48
N CYS A 367 -0.07 -8.79 11.34
CA CYS A 367 -1.11 -7.76 11.26
C CYS A 367 -1.12 -7.05 9.89
N THR A 368 0.06 -6.71 9.34
CA THR A 368 0.16 -6.09 8.01
C THR A 368 -0.18 -7.07 6.88
N GLY A 369 0.09 -8.36 7.05
CA GLY A 369 -0.39 -9.41 6.15
C GLY A 369 -1.93 -9.47 6.12
N PHE A 370 -2.60 -9.44 7.28
CA PHE A 370 -4.07 -9.33 7.36
C PHE A 370 -4.60 -8.01 6.79
N MET A 371 -3.85 -6.91 6.93
CA MET A 371 -4.16 -5.65 6.27
C MET A 371 -4.17 -5.77 4.75
N ALA A 372 -3.19 -6.45 4.16
CA ALA A 372 -3.16 -6.71 2.73
C ALA A 372 -4.31 -7.64 2.31
N LEU A 373 -4.60 -8.67 3.10
CA LEU A 373 -5.71 -9.60 2.87
C LEU A 373 -7.08 -8.89 2.92
N SER A 374 -7.25 -7.89 3.81
CA SER A 374 -8.48 -7.10 3.89
C SER A 374 -8.76 -6.27 2.64
N MET A 375 -7.74 -5.92 1.88
CA MET A 375 -7.90 -5.25 0.57
C MET A 375 -8.08 -6.25 -0.56
N MET A 376 -7.38 -7.38 -0.49
CA MET A 376 -7.42 -8.41 -1.51
C MET A 376 -8.82 -9.03 -1.63
N LEU A 377 -9.40 -9.50 -0.51
CA LEU A 377 -10.63 -10.28 -0.54
C LEU A 377 -11.83 -9.52 -1.15
N PRO A 378 -12.17 -8.28 -0.73
CA PRO A 378 -13.27 -7.54 -1.37
C PRO A 378 -12.93 -7.14 -2.81
N GLY A 379 -11.67 -6.85 -3.11
CA GLY A 379 -11.22 -6.51 -4.45
C GLY A 379 -11.47 -7.60 -5.49
N LEU A 380 -11.44 -8.88 -5.07
CA LEU A 380 -11.70 -10.03 -5.96
C LEU A 380 -13.08 -9.99 -6.63
N PHE A 381 -14.09 -9.41 -5.98
CA PHE A 381 -15.45 -9.39 -6.48
C PHE A 381 -16.04 -7.98 -6.67
N ALA A 382 -15.29 -6.93 -6.29
CA ALA A 382 -15.76 -5.54 -6.38
C ALA A 382 -16.17 -5.15 -7.81
N GLY A 383 -15.35 -5.50 -8.81
CA GLY A 383 -15.65 -5.21 -10.21
C GLY A 383 -16.88 -5.97 -10.74
N TRP A 384 -17.01 -7.25 -10.39
CA TRP A 384 -18.21 -8.04 -10.71
C TRP A 384 -19.46 -7.43 -10.08
N LEU A 385 -19.38 -7.05 -8.81
CA LEU A 385 -20.49 -6.45 -8.09
C LEU A 385 -20.90 -5.10 -8.72
N GLN A 386 -19.91 -4.29 -9.12
CA GLN A 386 -20.15 -3.02 -9.80
C GLN A 386 -20.80 -3.23 -11.18
N ASN A 387 -20.33 -4.19 -11.97
CA ASN A 387 -20.94 -4.50 -13.27
C ASN A 387 -22.39 -4.97 -13.12
N LEU A 388 -22.71 -5.69 -12.04
CA LEU A 388 -24.07 -6.16 -11.78
C LEU A 388 -25.01 -5.02 -11.35
N THR A 389 -24.53 -4.08 -10.56
CA THR A 389 -25.38 -3.05 -9.90
C THR A 389 -25.33 -1.68 -10.58
N GLY A 390 -24.31 -1.42 -11.40
CA GLY A 390 -23.97 -0.07 -11.89
C GLY A 390 -23.31 0.79 -10.80
N TYR A 391 -22.74 1.94 -11.18
CA TYR A 391 -21.95 2.77 -10.27
C TYR A 391 -22.76 3.32 -9.10
N LEU A 392 -23.92 3.94 -9.37
CA LEU A 392 -24.73 4.57 -8.32
C LEU A 392 -25.15 3.56 -7.25
N ASN A 393 -25.73 2.43 -7.66
CA ASN A 393 -26.20 1.41 -6.72
C ASN A 393 -25.02 0.74 -5.99
N PHE A 394 -23.88 0.58 -6.66
CA PHE A 394 -22.67 0.08 -6.04
C PHE A 394 -22.20 1.01 -4.90
N PHE A 395 -22.14 2.32 -5.13
CA PHE A 395 -21.75 3.27 -4.08
C PHE A 395 -22.75 3.32 -2.93
N ILE A 396 -24.05 3.22 -3.23
CA ILE A 396 -25.08 3.07 -2.19
C ILE A 396 -24.85 1.79 -1.37
N LEU A 397 -24.55 0.67 -2.03
CA LEU A 397 -24.22 -0.59 -1.35
C LEU A 397 -22.98 -0.46 -0.45
N VAL A 398 -21.93 0.25 -0.89
CA VAL A 398 -20.74 0.53 -0.05
C VAL A 398 -21.14 1.28 1.22
N ILE A 399 -22.06 2.25 1.14
CA ILE A 399 -22.57 2.95 2.33
C ILE A 399 -23.32 1.98 3.25
N PHE A 400 -24.14 1.07 2.70
CA PHE A 400 -24.81 0.03 3.49
C PHE A 400 -23.87 -0.99 4.13
N CYS A 401 -22.59 -1.06 3.71
CA CYS A 401 -21.57 -1.86 4.37
C CYS A 401 -20.92 -1.13 5.57
N THR A 402 -21.14 0.18 5.78
CA THR A 402 -20.60 0.94 6.92
C THR A 402 -20.93 0.34 8.30
N PRO A 403 -22.14 -0.21 8.56
CA PRO A 403 -22.43 -0.90 9.83
C PRO A 403 -21.45 -2.02 10.18
N ILE A 404 -20.83 -2.67 9.18
CA ILE A 404 -19.80 -3.69 9.41
C ILE A 404 -18.59 -3.06 10.11
N THR A 405 -18.10 -1.92 9.61
CA THR A 405 -16.99 -1.15 10.21
C THR A 405 -17.30 -0.73 11.64
N LEU A 406 -18.54 -0.25 11.89
CA LEU A 406 -19.00 0.12 13.23
C LEU A 406 -19.04 -1.09 14.17
N LEU A 407 -19.59 -2.21 13.71
CA LEU A 407 -19.70 -3.44 14.49
C LEU A 407 -18.32 -3.95 14.91
N VAL A 408 -17.39 -4.13 13.96
CA VAL A 408 -16.07 -4.67 14.29
C VAL A 408 -15.27 -3.72 15.19
N THR A 409 -15.48 -2.41 15.06
CA THR A 409 -14.88 -1.41 15.95
C THR A 409 -15.43 -1.50 17.36
N SER A 410 -16.70 -1.89 17.56
CA SER A 410 -17.27 -2.09 18.89
C SER A 410 -16.71 -3.30 19.62
N LEU A 411 -16.25 -4.32 18.87
CA LEU A 411 -15.72 -5.57 19.43
C LEU A 411 -14.31 -5.41 20.02
N ILE A 412 -13.53 -4.43 19.55
CA ILE A 412 -12.16 -4.26 20.00
C ILE A 412 -12.10 -3.52 21.35
N LYS A 413 -11.32 -4.10 22.29
CA LYS A 413 -11.00 -3.50 23.57
C LYS A 413 -9.58 -2.96 23.52
N VAL A 414 -9.41 -1.66 23.68
CA VAL A 414 -8.11 -0.98 23.64
C VAL A 414 -7.99 -0.09 24.86
N ASN A 415 -6.77 0.01 25.42
CA ASN A 415 -6.51 1.01 26.46
C ASN A 415 -6.83 2.43 25.91
N PRO A 416 -7.75 3.18 26.54
CA PRO A 416 -8.16 4.49 26.05
C PRO A 416 -7.02 5.49 25.90
N LEU A 417 -5.99 5.38 26.74
CA LEU A 417 -4.83 6.28 26.74
C LEU A 417 -3.71 5.83 25.79
N PHE A 418 -3.88 4.70 25.09
CA PHE A 418 -2.88 4.22 24.15
C PHE A 418 -2.56 5.27 23.09
N GLY A 419 -1.28 5.52 22.85
CA GLY A 419 -0.78 6.51 21.92
C GLY A 419 -0.76 7.96 22.44
N ARG A 420 -1.32 8.23 23.63
CA ARG A 420 -1.22 9.54 24.27
C ARG A 420 0.23 9.81 24.68
N LYS A 421 0.71 11.03 24.45
CA LYS A 421 1.99 11.50 24.97
C LYS A 421 1.93 11.50 26.50
N GLU A 422 2.77 10.70 27.15
CA GLU A 422 2.93 10.77 28.61
C GLU A 422 3.46 12.17 28.95
N THR A 423 2.69 12.94 29.67
CA THR A 423 3.20 14.12 30.35
C THR A 423 4.18 13.59 31.40
N MET A 424 5.48 13.90 31.27
CA MET A 424 6.40 13.72 32.40
C MET A 424 5.84 14.56 33.54
N VAL A 425 5.07 13.94 34.42
CA VAL A 425 4.82 14.48 35.75
C VAL A 425 6.18 14.41 36.42
N ALA A 426 6.75 15.56 36.67
CA ALA A 426 7.97 15.69 37.42
C ALA A 426 7.90 14.77 38.64
N GLN A 427 8.82 13.81 38.71
CA GLN A 427 9.21 13.23 39.99
C GLN A 427 9.96 14.32 40.74
N GLU A 428 9.23 15.28 41.25
CA GLU A 428 9.61 16.07 42.41
C GLU A 428 8.76 15.52 43.56
N ASN A 429 9.36 14.58 44.26
CA ASN A 429 9.38 14.47 45.75
C ASN A 429 10.20 13.25 46.16
#